data_0643ca71d5aebad2c680fcf785565535
#
_entry.id   0643ca71d5aebad2c680fcf785565535
#
_cell.length_a   1.000
_cell.length_b   1.000
_cell.length_c   1.000
_cell.angle_alpha   90.00
_cell.angle_beta   90.00
_cell.angle_gamma   90.00
#
_symmetry.space_group_name_H-M   'P 1'
#
loop_
_entity.id
_entity.type
_entity.pdbx_description
1 polymer ?
#
loop_
_entity_poly.entity_id
_entity_poly.type
_entity_poly.pdbx_seq_one_letter_code
_entity_poly.pdbx_strand_id
1 'polypeptide(L)'
;MVDVTDKVVTVRMAKAEGEIHLQQATIASIQDDFIPKGNVLTTAKLAGIQAAKKTSELIPLCHQLNLSWVDIEFEISDTYISIKSSVKTKEATGVEMEALTAVSVAALTIYDMCKAVDKTISIADVRLIEKKGGRSDHRSDYSPKTAVLVLSQSVHEGKSEDTSGQILKEGLAKYGCQIDHRDVIPDDRARLKVVIEDLKSKGFELVVTSGGTGVGPHDVT
;
A
#
# COMPACT_ATOMS: atom_id res chain seq x y z
N MET A 1 14.83 -0.02 11.33
CA MET A 1 13.76 -0.27 10.33
C MET A 1 12.69 -1.17 10.94
N VAL A 2 11.46 -1.07 10.47
CA VAL A 2 10.38 -2.00 10.89
C VAL A 2 10.47 -3.26 10.02
N ASP A 3 10.38 -4.44 10.62
CA ASP A 3 10.34 -5.70 9.86
C ASP A 3 9.05 -5.79 9.03
N VAL A 4 9.18 -6.11 7.75
CA VAL A 4 8.08 -6.24 6.79
C VAL A 4 8.05 -7.62 6.11
N THR A 5 8.84 -8.57 6.60
CA THR A 5 8.99 -9.91 6.00
C THR A 5 7.64 -10.64 5.85
N ASP A 6 6.80 -10.56 6.89
CA ASP A 6 5.47 -11.22 6.91
C ASP A 6 4.34 -10.37 6.32
N LYS A 7 4.65 -9.20 5.75
CA LYS A 7 3.61 -8.36 5.14
C LYS A 7 3.35 -8.77 3.70
N VAL A 8 2.07 -8.87 3.36
CA VAL A 8 1.64 -9.16 1.99
C VAL A 8 2.05 -8.01 1.06
N VAL A 9 2.67 -8.39 -0.06
CA VAL A 9 3.00 -7.47 -1.15
C VAL A 9 1.73 -7.04 -1.85
N THR A 10 1.44 -5.74 -1.84
CA THR A 10 0.26 -5.13 -2.47
C THR A 10 0.64 -3.88 -3.26
N VAL A 11 -0.24 -3.43 -4.14
CA VAL A 11 -0.07 -2.12 -4.80
C VAL A 11 -0.15 -1.03 -3.74
N ARG A 12 0.82 -0.13 -3.76
CA ARG A 12 0.91 1.04 -2.89
C ARG A 12 0.99 2.30 -3.72
N MET A 13 0.30 3.34 -3.30
CA MET A 13 0.35 4.65 -3.89
C MET A 13 0.42 5.71 -2.81
N ALA A 14 1.22 6.74 -3.05
CA ALA A 14 1.22 7.95 -2.24
C ALA A 14 1.29 9.17 -3.13
N LYS A 15 0.64 10.26 -2.67
CA LYS A 15 0.76 11.60 -3.25
C LYS A 15 1.16 12.57 -2.15
N ALA A 16 2.09 13.44 -2.48
CA ALA A 16 2.50 14.54 -1.63
C ALA A 16 2.42 15.84 -2.40
N GLU A 17 2.30 16.95 -1.68
CA GLU A 17 2.37 18.30 -2.23
C GLU A 17 3.24 19.19 -1.37
N GLY A 18 3.66 20.31 -1.94
CA GLY A 18 4.38 21.37 -1.27
C GLY A 18 4.37 22.62 -2.12
N GLU A 19 4.72 23.74 -1.53
CA GLU A 19 4.76 25.03 -2.20
C GLU A 19 6.15 25.64 -2.10
N ILE A 20 6.55 26.33 -3.16
CA ILE A 20 7.70 27.22 -3.13
C ILE A 20 7.22 28.63 -3.51
N HIS A 21 7.43 29.59 -2.61
CA HIS A 21 7.03 30.99 -2.76
C HIS A 21 8.21 31.78 -3.33
N LEU A 22 7.92 32.58 -4.36
CA LEU A 22 8.90 33.38 -5.09
C LEU A 22 8.29 34.74 -5.44
N GLN A 23 9.15 35.70 -5.79
CA GLN A 23 8.69 36.96 -6.35
C GLN A 23 8.06 36.78 -7.73
N GLN A 24 7.05 37.56 -8.05
CA GLN A 24 6.37 37.50 -9.35
C GLN A 24 7.34 37.66 -10.55
N ALA A 25 8.35 38.51 -10.42
CA ALA A 25 9.38 38.68 -11.44
C ALA A 25 10.22 37.39 -11.66
N THR A 26 10.46 36.62 -10.57
CA THR A 26 11.16 35.36 -10.66
C THR A 26 10.32 34.28 -11.34
N ILE A 27 9.03 34.25 -11.03
CA ILE A 27 8.08 33.34 -11.70
C ILE A 27 7.99 33.66 -13.20
N ALA A 28 7.87 34.91 -13.58
CA ALA A 28 7.91 35.32 -14.99
C ALA A 28 9.21 34.86 -15.68
N SER A 29 10.37 35.03 -15.03
CA SER A 29 11.65 34.56 -15.56
C SER A 29 11.73 33.03 -15.69
N ILE A 30 11.05 32.26 -14.83
CA ILE A 30 10.95 30.80 -14.96
C ILE A 30 10.09 30.41 -16.17
N GLN A 31 8.96 31.09 -16.37
CA GLN A 31 8.04 30.85 -17.48
C GLN A 31 8.67 31.16 -18.85
N ASP A 32 9.49 32.22 -18.89
CA ASP A 32 10.17 32.70 -20.10
C ASP A 32 11.53 32.03 -20.35
N ASP A 33 11.92 31.04 -19.53
CA ASP A 33 13.23 30.37 -19.58
C ASP A 33 14.45 31.31 -19.45
N PHE A 34 14.31 32.44 -18.73
CA PHE A 34 15.41 33.41 -18.53
C PHE A 34 16.30 33.15 -17.30
N ILE A 35 16.08 32.06 -16.59
CA ILE A 35 16.93 31.70 -15.45
C ILE A 35 18.30 31.20 -15.97
N PRO A 36 19.44 31.79 -15.49
CA PRO A 36 20.77 31.47 -16.03
C PRO A 36 21.19 30.00 -15.94
N LYS A 37 20.61 29.24 -15.02
CA LYS A 37 20.89 27.81 -14.83
C LYS A 37 20.09 26.89 -15.78
N GLY A 38 19.26 27.45 -16.67
CA GLY A 38 18.44 26.71 -17.62
C GLY A 38 17.03 26.44 -17.15
N ASN A 39 16.35 25.47 -17.77
CA ASN A 39 14.94 25.19 -17.50
C ASN A 39 14.72 24.62 -16.09
N VAL A 40 14.08 25.45 -15.25
CA VAL A 40 13.92 25.22 -13.81
C VAL A 40 12.99 24.02 -13.54
N LEU A 41 11.83 24.02 -14.19
CA LEU A 41 10.80 23.01 -13.88
C LEU A 41 11.21 21.63 -14.37
N THR A 42 11.81 21.53 -15.55
CA THR A 42 12.34 20.25 -16.05
C THR A 42 13.43 19.71 -15.14
N THR A 43 14.36 20.57 -14.70
CA THR A 43 15.43 20.17 -13.79
C THR A 43 14.89 19.71 -12.45
N ALA A 44 13.93 20.45 -11.89
CA ALA A 44 13.26 20.11 -10.64
C ALA A 44 12.48 18.79 -10.73
N LYS A 45 11.78 18.56 -11.86
CA LYS A 45 11.07 17.29 -12.11
C LYS A 45 12.04 16.11 -12.10
N LEU A 46 13.13 16.20 -12.84
CA LEU A 46 14.14 15.14 -12.90
C LEU A 46 14.80 14.88 -11.54
N ALA A 47 15.14 15.96 -10.82
CA ALA A 47 15.76 15.86 -9.50
C ALA A 47 14.82 15.20 -8.48
N GLY A 48 13.53 15.57 -8.46
CA GLY A 48 12.54 14.96 -7.59
C GLY A 48 12.28 13.49 -7.91
N ILE A 49 12.17 13.12 -9.19
CA ILE A 49 12.05 11.71 -9.60
C ILE A 49 13.28 10.91 -9.15
N GLN A 50 14.47 11.46 -9.29
CA GLN A 50 15.69 10.80 -8.85
C GLN A 50 15.75 10.67 -7.33
N ALA A 51 15.32 11.68 -6.60
CA ALA A 51 15.24 11.67 -5.14
C ALA A 51 14.28 10.60 -4.62
N ALA A 52 13.10 10.45 -5.23
CA ALA A 52 12.19 9.35 -4.91
C ALA A 52 12.87 7.98 -5.00
N LYS A 53 13.64 7.74 -6.08
CA LYS A 53 14.39 6.48 -6.29
C LYS A 53 15.52 6.26 -5.28
N LYS A 54 15.99 7.32 -4.61
CA LYS A 54 17.09 7.30 -3.64
C LYS A 54 16.65 7.57 -2.21
N THR A 55 15.36 7.51 -1.92
CA THR A 55 14.83 7.84 -0.59
C THR A 55 15.50 7.04 0.51
N SER A 56 15.73 5.74 0.32
CA SER A 56 16.39 4.89 1.31
C SER A 56 17.86 5.24 1.57
N GLU A 57 18.53 5.92 0.65
CA GLU A 57 19.89 6.44 0.82
C GLU A 57 19.89 7.75 1.64
N LEU A 58 18.78 8.49 1.62
CA LEU A 58 18.63 9.79 2.28
C LEU A 58 17.99 9.67 3.67
N ILE A 59 17.05 8.75 3.84
CA ILE A 59 16.28 8.56 5.07
C ILE A 59 16.69 7.23 5.72
N PRO A 60 17.45 7.23 6.82
CA PRO A 60 18.19 6.07 7.30
C PRO A 60 17.37 4.82 7.63
N LEU A 61 16.10 4.97 8.01
CA LEU A 61 15.25 3.84 8.42
C LEU A 61 14.20 3.46 7.36
N CYS A 62 14.26 4.06 6.17
CA CYS A 62 13.41 3.67 5.05
C CYS A 62 13.89 2.37 4.39
N HIS A 63 12.94 1.58 3.91
CA HIS A 63 13.22 0.39 3.12
C HIS A 63 13.63 0.81 1.70
N GLN A 64 14.51 0.04 1.08
CA GLN A 64 14.76 0.17 -0.34
C GLN A 64 13.59 -0.45 -1.11
N LEU A 65 12.93 0.35 -1.97
CA LEU A 65 11.74 -0.06 -2.71
C LEU A 65 11.97 0.05 -4.22
N ASN A 66 11.39 -0.89 -4.97
CA ASN A 66 11.36 -0.84 -6.42
C ASN A 66 10.14 -0.05 -6.87
N LEU A 67 10.35 1.21 -7.28
CA LEU A 67 9.27 2.08 -7.71
C LEU A 67 8.80 1.72 -9.12
N SER A 68 7.50 1.49 -9.27
CA SER A 68 6.88 1.19 -10.57
C SER A 68 6.60 2.47 -11.36
N TRP A 69 6.35 3.58 -10.69
CA TRP A 69 6.02 4.86 -11.32
C TRP A 69 6.23 6.02 -10.37
N VAL A 70 6.79 7.11 -10.91
CA VAL A 70 6.95 8.40 -10.22
C VAL A 70 6.61 9.50 -11.20
N ASP A 71 5.78 10.45 -10.80
CA ASP A 71 5.52 11.67 -11.55
C ASP A 71 5.53 12.89 -10.64
N ILE A 72 5.87 14.04 -11.22
CA ILE A 72 5.86 15.34 -10.56
C ILE A 72 5.20 16.34 -11.50
N GLU A 73 4.23 17.06 -10.98
CA GLU A 73 3.48 18.09 -11.66
C GLU A 73 3.70 19.43 -10.95
N PHE A 74 3.65 20.51 -11.72
CA PHE A 74 3.78 21.89 -11.24
C PHE A 74 2.57 22.70 -11.64
N GLU A 75 2.01 23.44 -10.69
CA GLU A 75 0.99 24.45 -10.93
C GLU A 75 1.57 25.82 -10.56
N ILE A 76 1.66 26.72 -11.54
CA ILE A 76 2.29 28.03 -11.37
C ILE A 76 1.22 29.05 -11.06
N SER A 77 1.42 29.80 -9.96
CA SER A 77 0.64 30.97 -9.56
C SER A 77 1.52 32.22 -9.66
N ASP A 78 0.96 33.40 -9.36
CA ASP A 78 1.70 34.67 -9.44
C ASP A 78 2.85 34.78 -8.42
N THR A 79 2.74 34.13 -7.28
CA THR A 79 3.67 34.25 -6.15
C THR A 79 4.18 32.93 -5.57
N TYR A 80 3.73 31.81 -6.11
CA TYR A 80 4.20 30.48 -5.70
C TYR A 80 4.06 29.46 -6.82
N ILE A 81 4.79 28.38 -6.71
CA ILE A 81 4.65 27.17 -7.52
C ILE A 81 4.24 26.03 -6.59
N SER A 82 3.08 25.45 -6.85
CA SER A 82 2.66 24.21 -6.21
C SER A 82 3.33 23.03 -6.89
N ILE A 83 3.86 22.11 -6.10
CA ILE A 83 4.58 20.92 -6.53
C ILE A 83 3.79 19.72 -6.04
N LYS A 84 3.36 18.83 -6.93
CA LYS A 84 2.63 17.61 -6.60
C LYS A 84 3.42 16.40 -7.08
N SER A 85 3.67 15.45 -6.20
CA SER A 85 4.26 14.16 -6.55
C SER A 85 3.25 13.04 -6.45
N SER A 86 3.42 12.05 -7.30
CA SER A 86 2.67 10.79 -7.24
C SER A 86 3.63 9.61 -7.42
N VAL A 87 3.59 8.66 -6.49
CA VAL A 87 4.49 7.49 -6.50
C VAL A 87 3.69 6.21 -6.38
N LYS A 88 4.06 5.18 -7.16
CA LYS A 88 3.45 3.85 -7.11
C LYS A 88 4.51 2.76 -7.04
N THR A 89 4.18 1.71 -6.28
CA THR A 89 4.97 0.48 -6.20
C THR A 89 4.08 -0.73 -5.94
N LYS A 90 4.65 -1.92 -6.04
CA LYS A 90 4.05 -3.18 -5.58
C LYS A 90 5.00 -3.81 -4.58
N GLU A 91 4.82 -3.46 -3.30
CA GLU A 91 5.74 -3.80 -2.21
C GLU A 91 5.01 -4.05 -0.88
N ALA A 92 5.75 -4.53 0.11
CA ALA A 92 5.22 -4.84 1.44
C ALA A 92 5.02 -3.60 2.33
N THR A 93 5.54 -2.42 1.94
CA THR A 93 5.40 -1.16 2.69
C THR A 93 4.96 -0.01 1.77
N GLY A 94 4.52 1.10 2.36
CA GLY A 94 4.05 2.28 1.63
C GLY A 94 5.19 3.12 1.05
N VAL A 95 4.84 4.04 0.15
CA VAL A 95 5.75 4.94 -0.58
C VAL A 95 5.56 6.40 -0.20
N GLU A 96 5.09 6.64 1.02
CA GLU A 96 4.85 7.99 1.54
C GLU A 96 6.14 8.82 1.57
N MET A 97 7.24 8.21 1.98
CA MET A 97 8.53 8.89 2.09
C MET A 97 9.11 9.22 0.72
N GLU A 98 8.93 8.34 -0.26
CA GLU A 98 9.34 8.58 -1.65
C GLU A 98 8.60 9.77 -2.25
N ALA A 99 7.29 9.90 -1.98
CA ALA A 99 6.49 11.03 -2.44
C ALA A 99 6.91 12.34 -1.77
N LEU A 100 7.10 12.35 -0.45
CA LEU A 100 7.56 13.54 0.30
C LEU A 100 8.98 13.96 -0.12
N THR A 101 9.89 13.02 -0.28
CA THR A 101 11.27 13.28 -0.72
C THR A 101 11.28 13.89 -2.12
N ALA A 102 10.44 13.38 -3.04
CA ALA A 102 10.31 13.92 -4.38
C ALA A 102 9.92 15.39 -4.38
N VAL A 103 8.89 15.77 -3.65
CA VAL A 103 8.43 17.18 -3.53
C VAL A 103 9.52 18.05 -2.90
N SER A 104 10.12 17.58 -1.81
CA SER A 104 11.13 18.34 -1.08
C SER A 104 12.35 18.65 -1.96
N VAL A 105 12.87 17.66 -2.70
CA VAL A 105 14.03 17.84 -3.56
C VAL A 105 13.69 18.64 -4.82
N ALA A 106 12.49 18.51 -5.36
CA ALA A 106 12.02 19.38 -6.45
C ALA A 106 11.99 20.85 -5.99
N ALA A 107 11.43 21.16 -4.83
CA ALA A 107 11.41 22.50 -4.25
C ALA A 107 12.83 23.04 -3.98
N LEU A 108 13.72 22.23 -3.39
CA LEU A 108 15.12 22.60 -3.18
C LEU A 108 15.84 22.89 -4.49
N THR A 109 15.52 22.18 -5.57
CA THR A 109 16.12 22.41 -6.89
C THR A 109 15.66 23.74 -7.47
N ILE A 110 14.37 24.05 -7.40
CA ILE A 110 13.86 25.39 -7.79
C ILE A 110 14.57 26.49 -6.98
N TYR A 111 14.66 26.30 -5.65
CA TYR A 111 15.35 27.23 -4.76
C TYR A 111 16.82 27.46 -5.22
N ASP A 112 17.58 26.40 -5.44
CA ASP A 112 18.99 26.51 -5.86
C ASP A 112 19.15 27.22 -7.20
N MET A 113 18.26 26.94 -8.14
CA MET A 113 18.33 27.55 -9.47
C MET A 113 17.96 29.04 -9.45
N CYS A 114 17.07 29.47 -8.56
CA CYS A 114 16.56 30.84 -8.52
C CYS A 114 17.21 31.74 -7.44
N LYS A 115 17.90 31.18 -6.45
CA LYS A 115 18.46 31.93 -5.30
C LYS A 115 19.41 33.09 -5.66
N ALA A 116 19.95 33.10 -6.87
CA ALA A 116 20.81 34.19 -7.36
C ALA A 116 19.99 35.45 -7.67
N VAL A 117 18.77 35.29 -8.18
CA VAL A 117 17.89 36.36 -8.63
C VAL A 117 16.80 36.71 -7.60
N ASP A 118 16.46 35.80 -6.72
CA ASP A 118 15.47 36.00 -5.67
C ASP A 118 16.04 35.56 -4.31
N LYS A 119 16.03 36.46 -3.33
CA LYS A 119 16.52 36.20 -1.95
C LYS A 119 15.40 35.94 -0.96
N THR A 120 14.13 36.01 -1.40
CA THR A 120 12.96 35.89 -0.53
C THR A 120 12.30 34.53 -0.62
N ILE A 121 12.87 33.60 -1.38
CA ILE A 121 12.31 32.27 -1.62
C ILE A 121 12.10 31.52 -0.31
N SER A 122 10.92 30.96 -0.15
CA SER A 122 10.61 30.05 0.95
C SER A 122 9.91 28.78 0.46
N ILE A 123 10.19 27.66 1.12
CA ILE A 123 9.52 26.38 0.89
C ILE A 123 8.54 26.16 2.03
N ALA A 124 7.30 25.83 1.70
CA ALA A 124 6.22 25.66 2.67
C ALA A 124 5.34 24.45 2.35
N ASP A 125 4.51 24.10 3.31
CA ASP A 125 3.38 23.15 3.17
C ASP A 125 3.69 21.79 2.55
N VAL A 126 4.90 21.26 2.79
CA VAL A 126 5.26 19.91 2.36
C VAL A 126 4.48 18.91 3.20
N ARG A 127 3.53 18.19 2.58
CA ARG A 127 2.66 17.25 3.27
C ARG A 127 2.22 16.10 2.38
N LEU A 128 1.85 14.98 3.01
CA LEU A 128 1.17 13.89 2.34
C LEU A 128 -0.31 14.24 2.14
N ILE A 129 -0.83 14.07 0.93
CA ILE A 129 -2.24 14.34 0.60
C ILE A 129 -3.07 13.08 0.38
N GLU A 130 -2.43 11.99 -0.07
CA GLU A 130 -3.13 10.74 -0.31
C GLU A 130 -2.18 9.56 -0.10
N LYS A 131 -2.70 8.48 0.47
CA LYS A 131 -2.06 7.17 0.42
C LYS A 131 -3.10 6.10 0.18
N LYS A 132 -2.74 5.09 -0.61
CA LYS A 132 -3.55 3.90 -0.88
C LYS A 132 -2.71 2.65 -0.78
N GLY A 133 -3.35 1.56 -0.37
CA GLY A 133 -2.72 0.25 -0.20
C GLY A 133 -2.37 -0.06 1.25
N GLY A 134 -2.27 -1.33 1.54
CA GLY A 134 -2.00 -1.87 2.86
C GLY A 134 -3.23 -2.34 3.62
N ARG A 135 -3.03 -2.69 4.87
CA ARG A 135 -4.10 -3.24 5.72
C ARG A 135 -5.26 -2.26 5.95
N SER A 136 -5.01 -0.95 5.89
CA SER A 136 -6.04 0.07 6.09
C SER A 136 -7.09 0.10 4.98
N ASP A 137 -6.72 -0.24 3.75
CA ASP A 137 -7.62 -0.18 2.60
C ASP A 137 -8.51 -1.43 2.48
N HIS A 138 -8.17 -2.49 3.24
CA HIS A 138 -8.92 -3.74 3.30
C HIS A 138 -9.71 -3.89 4.61
N ARG A 139 -9.78 -2.85 5.44
CA ARG A 139 -10.73 -2.81 6.55
C ARG A 139 -12.12 -2.51 6.01
N SER A 140 -12.80 -3.57 5.64
CA SER A 140 -14.25 -3.57 5.54
C SER A 140 -14.83 -3.61 6.96
N ASP A 141 -15.85 -2.83 7.25
CA ASP A 141 -16.67 -3.00 8.47
C ASP A 141 -17.49 -4.29 8.40
N TYR A 142 -17.41 -4.98 7.28
CA TYR A 142 -18.05 -6.27 7.05
C TYR A 142 -17.28 -7.37 7.76
N SER A 143 -17.91 -7.97 8.76
CA SER A 143 -17.40 -9.09 9.54
C SER A 143 -18.34 -10.29 9.34
N PRO A 144 -18.11 -11.12 8.29
CA PRO A 144 -19.01 -12.23 7.99
C PRO A 144 -19.02 -13.26 9.12
N LYS A 145 -20.19 -13.76 9.43
CA LYS A 145 -20.35 -14.94 10.29
C LYS A 145 -19.73 -16.15 9.58
N THR A 146 -18.60 -16.61 10.11
CA THR A 146 -17.71 -17.53 9.39
C THR A 146 -17.67 -18.91 10.06
N ALA A 147 -17.70 -19.97 9.25
CA ALA A 147 -17.41 -21.33 9.67
C ALA A 147 -16.11 -21.83 9.03
N VAL A 148 -15.32 -22.57 9.80
CA VAL A 148 -14.14 -23.29 9.33
C VAL A 148 -14.41 -24.79 9.43
N LEU A 149 -14.30 -25.50 8.31
CA LEU A 149 -14.47 -26.96 8.23
C LEU A 149 -13.16 -27.62 7.81
N VAL A 150 -12.69 -28.56 8.58
CA VAL A 150 -11.52 -29.36 8.21
C VAL A 150 -11.98 -30.75 7.78
N LEU A 151 -11.67 -31.13 6.54
CA LEU A 151 -11.92 -32.45 6.02
C LEU A 151 -10.68 -33.31 6.25
N SER A 152 -10.75 -34.23 7.19
CA SER A 152 -9.64 -35.12 7.50
C SER A 152 -10.14 -36.29 8.32
N GLN A 153 -10.01 -37.51 7.76
CA GLN A 153 -10.33 -38.73 8.45
C GLN A 153 -9.44 -38.95 9.68
N SER A 154 -8.14 -38.68 9.58
CA SER A 154 -7.18 -38.89 10.68
C SER A 154 -7.42 -37.95 11.87
N VAL A 155 -7.77 -36.68 11.60
CA VAL A 155 -8.09 -35.72 12.66
C VAL A 155 -9.46 -36.06 13.28
N HIS A 156 -10.44 -36.43 12.45
CA HIS A 156 -11.78 -36.82 12.93
C HIS A 156 -11.75 -38.02 13.86
N GLU A 157 -10.87 -38.98 13.57
CA GLU A 157 -10.66 -40.19 14.41
C GLU A 157 -9.72 -39.93 15.61
N GLY A 158 -9.24 -38.71 15.82
CA GLY A 158 -8.34 -38.36 16.92
C GLY A 158 -6.91 -38.88 16.78
N LYS A 159 -6.50 -39.31 15.57
CA LYS A 159 -5.15 -39.82 15.30
C LYS A 159 -4.13 -38.70 15.02
N SER A 160 -4.59 -37.50 14.73
CA SER A 160 -3.78 -36.31 14.43
C SER A 160 -4.44 -35.04 15.03
N GLU A 161 -3.64 -34.02 15.29
CA GLU A 161 -4.12 -32.73 15.73
C GLU A 161 -4.60 -31.85 14.56
N ASP A 162 -5.64 -31.04 14.78
CA ASP A 162 -6.14 -30.09 13.78
C ASP A 162 -5.32 -28.79 13.79
N THR A 163 -4.15 -28.84 13.17
CA THR A 163 -3.29 -27.65 12.97
C THR A 163 -3.82 -26.73 11.87
N SER A 164 -4.40 -27.28 10.81
CA SER A 164 -4.91 -26.51 9.68
C SER A 164 -6.12 -25.63 10.06
N GLY A 165 -7.06 -26.16 10.81
CA GLY A 165 -8.20 -25.40 11.32
C GLY A 165 -7.79 -24.29 12.29
N GLN A 166 -6.76 -24.51 13.10
CA GLN A 166 -6.23 -23.50 13.98
C GLN A 166 -5.58 -22.35 13.20
N ILE A 167 -4.74 -22.66 12.20
CA ILE A 167 -4.09 -21.67 11.32
C ILE A 167 -5.15 -20.84 10.56
N LEU A 168 -6.18 -21.50 10.03
CA LEU A 168 -7.28 -20.82 9.34
C LEU A 168 -8.04 -19.87 10.28
N LYS A 169 -8.38 -20.32 11.49
CA LYS A 169 -9.04 -19.51 12.50
C LYS A 169 -8.24 -18.24 12.80
N GLU A 170 -6.95 -18.39 13.11
CA GLU A 170 -6.07 -17.25 13.43
C GLU A 170 -5.86 -16.32 12.21
N GLY A 171 -5.74 -16.89 11.02
CA GLY A 171 -5.58 -16.15 9.77
C GLY A 171 -6.82 -15.32 9.45
N LEU A 172 -7.99 -15.92 9.42
CA LEU A 172 -9.26 -15.27 9.10
C LEU A 172 -9.64 -14.18 10.11
N ALA A 173 -9.37 -14.40 11.39
CA ALA A 173 -9.60 -13.39 12.44
C ALA A 173 -8.80 -12.10 12.20
N LYS A 174 -7.58 -12.20 11.64
CA LYS A 174 -6.77 -11.02 11.26
C LYS A 174 -7.40 -10.17 10.15
N TYR A 175 -8.29 -10.75 9.36
CA TYR A 175 -9.04 -10.07 8.30
C TYR A 175 -10.45 -9.63 8.74
N GLY A 176 -10.76 -9.74 10.02
CA GLY A 176 -12.04 -9.30 10.59
C GLY A 176 -13.17 -10.31 10.50
N CYS A 177 -12.91 -11.56 10.09
CA CYS A 177 -13.92 -12.61 10.08
C CYS A 177 -14.28 -13.02 11.51
N GLN A 178 -15.56 -13.10 11.81
CA GLN A 178 -16.06 -13.65 13.08
C GLN A 178 -16.20 -15.17 12.94
N ILE A 179 -15.32 -15.93 13.61
CA ILE A 179 -15.31 -17.40 13.54
C ILE A 179 -16.24 -17.95 14.61
N ASP A 180 -17.50 -18.23 14.23
CA ASP A 180 -18.54 -18.70 15.13
C ASP A 180 -18.70 -20.23 15.15
N HIS A 181 -18.09 -20.92 14.17
CA HIS A 181 -18.14 -22.37 14.08
C HIS A 181 -16.82 -22.93 13.54
N ARG A 182 -16.35 -24.01 14.16
CA ARG A 182 -15.23 -24.83 13.68
C ARG A 182 -15.56 -26.29 13.90
N ASP A 183 -15.43 -27.11 12.87
CA ASP A 183 -15.68 -28.54 12.96
C ASP A 183 -14.67 -29.34 12.11
N VAL A 184 -14.44 -30.56 12.51
CA VAL A 184 -13.63 -31.55 11.75
C VAL A 184 -14.57 -32.65 11.31
N ILE A 185 -14.69 -32.81 10.02
CA ILE A 185 -15.57 -33.82 9.42
C ILE A 185 -14.76 -34.86 8.64
N PRO A 186 -15.24 -36.09 8.52
CA PRO A 186 -14.62 -37.09 7.71
C PRO A 186 -14.63 -36.72 6.22
N ASP A 187 -13.75 -37.33 5.41
CA ASP A 187 -13.69 -37.17 3.98
C ASP A 187 -14.90 -37.82 3.29
N ASP A 188 -16.09 -37.28 3.53
CA ASP A 188 -17.39 -37.76 3.07
C ASP A 188 -18.21 -36.62 2.43
N ARG A 189 -18.48 -36.76 1.14
CA ARG A 189 -19.22 -35.75 0.34
C ARG A 189 -20.66 -35.55 0.86
N ALA A 190 -21.33 -36.60 1.27
CA ALA A 190 -22.71 -36.51 1.75
C ALA A 190 -22.74 -35.75 3.09
N ARG A 191 -21.79 -36.04 3.97
CA ARG A 191 -21.63 -35.34 5.26
C ARG A 191 -21.29 -33.88 5.06
N LEU A 192 -20.35 -33.57 4.18
CA LEU A 192 -19.96 -32.17 3.85
C LEU A 192 -21.17 -31.37 3.37
N LYS A 193 -21.99 -31.95 2.46
CA LYS A 193 -23.19 -31.29 1.96
C LYS A 193 -24.19 -30.98 3.06
N VAL A 194 -24.47 -31.93 3.95
CA VAL A 194 -25.38 -31.74 5.08
C VAL A 194 -24.89 -30.61 6.00
N VAL A 195 -23.59 -30.60 6.32
CA VAL A 195 -23.01 -29.56 7.19
C VAL A 195 -23.09 -28.18 6.55
N ILE A 196 -22.79 -28.06 5.25
CA ILE A 196 -22.90 -26.78 4.54
C ILE A 196 -24.36 -26.26 4.50
N GLU A 197 -25.34 -27.15 4.24
CA GLU A 197 -26.77 -26.78 4.26
C GLU A 197 -27.21 -26.35 5.66
N ASP A 198 -26.78 -27.01 6.71
CA ASP A 198 -27.05 -26.61 8.09
C ASP A 198 -26.44 -25.25 8.44
N LEU A 199 -25.18 -25.02 8.10
CA LEU A 199 -24.53 -23.73 8.30
C LEU A 199 -25.24 -22.60 7.54
N LYS A 200 -25.62 -22.84 6.29
CA LYS A 200 -26.43 -21.88 5.51
C LYS A 200 -27.73 -21.55 6.21
N SER A 201 -28.45 -22.55 6.74
CA SER A 201 -29.71 -22.35 7.47
C SER A 201 -29.54 -21.53 8.76
N LYS A 202 -28.36 -21.61 9.39
CA LYS A 202 -27.96 -20.87 10.60
C LYS A 202 -27.41 -19.46 10.30
N GLY A 203 -27.46 -19.02 9.04
CA GLY A 203 -27.04 -17.68 8.61
C GLY A 203 -25.54 -17.48 8.55
N PHE A 204 -24.74 -18.54 8.34
CA PHE A 204 -23.32 -18.38 8.02
C PHE A 204 -23.16 -17.84 6.61
N GLU A 205 -22.32 -16.81 6.47
CA GLU A 205 -22.11 -16.07 5.22
C GLU A 205 -20.83 -16.52 4.51
N LEU A 206 -19.86 -17.06 5.27
CA LEU A 206 -18.61 -17.58 4.75
C LEU A 206 -18.33 -18.97 5.34
N VAL A 207 -18.06 -19.94 4.49
CA VAL A 207 -17.57 -21.27 4.89
C VAL A 207 -16.22 -21.49 4.23
N VAL A 208 -15.19 -21.71 5.04
CA VAL A 208 -13.82 -21.99 4.59
C VAL A 208 -13.50 -23.44 4.89
N THR A 209 -13.09 -24.18 3.87
CA THR A 209 -12.74 -25.60 3.99
C THR A 209 -11.23 -25.80 3.86
N SER A 210 -10.68 -26.82 4.54
CA SER A 210 -9.31 -27.30 4.39
C SER A 210 -9.31 -28.81 4.32
N GLY A 211 -8.54 -29.40 3.40
CA GLY A 211 -8.50 -30.83 3.14
C GLY A 211 -9.43 -31.28 2.00
N GLY A 212 -9.28 -32.49 1.54
CA GLY A 212 -10.11 -33.10 0.50
C GLY A 212 -10.08 -32.40 -0.87
N THR A 213 -9.01 -31.70 -1.21
CA THR A 213 -8.87 -30.85 -2.41
C THR A 213 -8.06 -31.47 -3.55
N GLY A 214 -7.60 -32.70 -3.42
CA GLY A 214 -6.84 -33.41 -4.44
C GLY A 214 -7.73 -34.06 -5.50
N VAL A 215 -7.18 -35.02 -6.24
CA VAL A 215 -7.86 -35.75 -7.34
C VAL A 215 -8.12 -37.24 -7.00
N GLY A 216 -7.90 -37.61 -5.76
CA GLY A 216 -8.11 -39.00 -5.28
C GLY A 216 -9.58 -39.27 -4.94
N PRO A 217 -9.95 -40.55 -4.73
CA PRO A 217 -11.32 -40.93 -4.39
C PRO A 217 -11.82 -40.40 -3.03
N HIS A 218 -10.92 -39.94 -2.18
CA HIS A 218 -11.21 -39.36 -0.87
C HIS A 218 -11.23 -37.83 -0.89
N ASP A 219 -10.95 -37.19 -2.03
CA ASP A 219 -10.98 -35.75 -2.21
C ASP A 219 -12.39 -35.34 -2.62
N VAL A 220 -13.13 -34.78 -1.66
CA VAL A 220 -14.59 -34.58 -1.77
C VAL A 220 -15.02 -33.10 -1.79
N THR A 221 -14.03 -32.16 -1.67
CA THR A 221 -14.27 -30.72 -1.60
C THR A 221 -14.43 -30.04 -2.95
#